data_0b3c73961e67514d7a4bae0047337f8f
#
_entry.id   0b3c73961e67514d7a4bae0047337f8f
#
_cell.length_a   1.000
_cell.length_b   1.000
_cell.length_c   1.000
_cell.angle_alpha   90.00
_cell.angle_beta   90.00
_cell.angle_gamma   90.00
#
_symmetry.space_group_name_H-M   'P 1'
#
loop_
_entity.id
_entity.type
_entity.pdbx_description
1 polymer ?
#
loop_
_entity_poly.entity_id
_entity_poly.type
_entity_poly.pdbx_seq_one_letter_code
_entity_poly.pdbx_strand_id
1 'polypeptide(L)'
;MAISDRIRRAWSAFKLEGRTPDDVGGSFSQGSSKFFWPSAVSKDSIVAKLYNQIALDVASVAFKHVRVNESGSYVSDKTSRLAERLSLYANIDQTWDRLVQELVWTMFEEGSAAIVAVDTSADPTTTDSYEVDSLRVGRITQWFPRHVELDIYDDRSGDRKRIILPKEVVAIVNNPLYEVMNRPNSDLQRLINKLAILDAIDKQSGSGKLDVLIQLPYIVNSEMRSKRAKLRQQELEQQMENSKYGFAFLDPGGQVIQLN
;
A
#
# COMPACT_ATOMS: atom_id res chain seq x y z
N MET A 1 36.14 11.43 3.13
CA MET A 1 34.83 11.50 2.47
C MET A 1 34.47 12.95 2.30
N ALA A 2 34.45 13.34 1.09
CA ALA A 2 34.87 14.65 0.66
C ALA A 2 33.73 15.67 0.57
N ILE A 3 34.10 16.90 0.72
CA ILE A 3 33.39 18.13 0.39
C ILE A 3 32.73 18.04 -1.00
N SER A 4 33.25 17.20 -1.92
CA SER A 4 32.69 16.95 -3.26
C SER A 4 31.29 16.31 -3.25
N ASP A 5 30.93 15.48 -2.28
CA ASP A 5 29.61 14.83 -2.24
C ASP A 5 28.52 15.75 -1.71
N ARG A 6 28.89 16.78 -0.94
CA ARG A 6 27.95 17.81 -0.47
C ARG A 6 27.59 18.83 -1.56
N ILE A 7 28.50 19.06 -2.50
CA ILE A 7 28.28 19.99 -3.62
C ILE A 7 27.44 19.30 -4.73
N ARG A 8 27.45 17.97 -4.81
CA ARG A 8 26.73 17.19 -5.83
C ARG A 8 25.20 17.19 -5.67
N ARG A 9 24.70 17.43 -4.44
CA ARG A 9 23.25 17.51 -4.18
C ARG A 9 22.81 18.96 -4.17
N ALA A 10 22.69 19.57 -5.35
CA ALA A 10 22.30 20.98 -5.47
C ALA A 10 20.83 21.21 -5.14
N TRP A 11 19.99 20.21 -5.38
CA TRP A 11 18.57 20.27 -5.11
C TRP A 11 18.11 19.02 -4.35
N SER A 12 17.13 19.18 -3.47
CA SER A 12 16.45 18.10 -2.76
C SER A 12 14.98 18.43 -2.63
N ALA A 13 14.13 17.46 -2.93
CA ALA A 13 12.68 17.57 -2.81
C ALA A 13 12.25 18.02 -1.40
N PHE A 14 12.99 17.61 -0.37
CA PHE A 14 12.69 17.96 1.04
C PHE A 14 13.03 19.39 1.43
N LYS A 15 13.70 20.16 0.58
CA LYS A 15 13.90 21.61 0.79
C LYS A 15 12.63 22.44 0.54
N LEU A 16 11.64 21.85 -0.11
CA LEU A 16 10.33 22.45 -0.34
C LEU A 16 9.35 22.22 0.83
N GLU A 17 9.84 21.68 1.93
CA GLU A 17 9.10 21.54 3.19
C GLU A 17 8.64 22.93 3.65
N GLY A 18 7.32 23.15 3.73
CA GLY A 18 6.74 24.44 4.14
C GLY A 18 5.76 25.06 3.13
N ARG A 19 5.58 24.47 1.94
CA ARG A 19 4.45 24.86 1.09
C ARG A 19 3.15 24.39 1.72
N THR A 20 2.21 25.33 1.90
CA THR A 20 0.88 25.01 2.42
C THR A 20 -0.08 24.72 1.28
N PRO A 21 -1.19 23.98 1.52
CA PRO A 21 -2.25 23.79 0.53
C PRO A 21 -2.79 25.10 -0.06
N ASP A 22 -2.77 26.19 0.72
CA ASP A 22 -3.24 27.51 0.30
C ASP A 22 -2.31 28.14 -0.76
N ASP A 23 -1.02 27.78 -0.77
CA ASP A 23 -0.04 28.29 -1.75
C ASP A 23 -0.22 27.70 -3.16
N VAL A 24 -0.91 26.57 -3.29
CA VAL A 24 -0.99 25.78 -4.54
C VAL A 24 -2.40 25.72 -5.13
N GLY A 25 -3.36 26.42 -4.53
CA GLY A 25 -4.77 26.46 -4.96
C GLY A 25 -5.62 25.35 -4.39
N GLY A 26 -6.95 25.44 -4.62
CA GLY A 26 -7.90 24.49 -4.06
C GLY A 26 -7.54 23.03 -4.37
N SER A 27 -7.46 22.21 -3.33
CA SER A 27 -7.30 20.78 -3.48
C SER A 27 -8.62 20.14 -3.89
N PHE A 28 -8.60 19.20 -4.81
CA PHE A 28 -9.66 18.21 -4.85
C PHE A 28 -9.12 16.95 -4.15
N SER A 29 -9.77 16.60 -3.08
CA SER A 29 -9.65 15.28 -2.53
C SER A 29 -10.06 14.32 -3.65
N GLN A 30 -9.11 13.60 -4.22
CA GLN A 30 -9.42 12.28 -4.73
C GLN A 30 -10.02 11.63 -3.51
N GLY A 31 -11.36 11.45 -3.52
CA GLY A 31 -12.01 10.85 -2.38
C GLY A 31 -11.15 9.64 -2.01
N SER A 32 -10.25 9.83 -1.07
CA SER A 32 -9.74 8.71 -0.36
C SER A 32 -11.01 8.20 0.27
N SER A 33 -11.71 7.35 -0.47
CA SER A 33 -12.38 6.31 0.24
C SER A 33 -11.25 5.88 1.14
N LYS A 34 -11.32 6.24 2.40
CA LYS A 34 -10.73 5.45 3.45
C LYS A 34 -11.42 4.11 3.24
N PHE A 35 -11.05 3.50 2.13
CA PHE A 35 -11.24 2.12 1.95
C PHE A 35 -10.42 1.63 3.11
N PHE A 36 -11.16 1.31 4.15
CA PHE A 36 -10.67 0.58 5.27
C PHE A 36 -10.20 -0.74 4.68
N TRP A 37 -9.06 -0.62 3.96
CA TRP A 37 -8.21 -1.74 3.83
C TRP A 37 -7.84 -2.00 5.28
N PRO A 38 -8.37 -3.06 5.88
CA PRO A 38 -7.89 -3.39 7.18
C PRO A 38 -6.38 -3.44 6.99
N SER A 39 -5.64 -2.69 7.78
CA SER A 39 -4.19 -2.84 7.96
C SER A 39 -3.82 -4.28 8.39
N ALA A 40 -4.74 -5.17 8.26
CA ALA A 40 -4.83 -6.60 8.47
C ALA A 40 -5.16 -7.39 7.20
N VAL A 41 -4.74 -6.97 6.02
CA VAL A 41 -4.46 -7.99 5.02
C VAL A 41 -3.26 -8.72 5.57
N SER A 42 -3.52 -9.84 6.21
CA SER A 42 -2.47 -10.73 6.70
C SER A 42 -1.45 -10.88 5.59
N LYS A 43 -0.14 -10.78 5.93
CA LYS A 43 0.95 -10.99 4.96
C LYS A 43 0.82 -12.33 4.23
N ASP A 44 0.01 -13.23 4.76
CA ASP A 44 -0.28 -14.55 4.24
C ASP A 44 -1.56 -14.61 3.38
N SER A 45 -2.24 -13.47 3.16
CA SER A 45 -3.46 -13.46 2.36
C SER A 45 -3.15 -13.78 0.89
N ILE A 46 -4.11 -14.39 0.20
CA ILE A 46 -4.03 -14.68 -1.24
C ILE A 46 -3.77 -13.39 -2.03
N VAL A 47 -4.37 -12.27 -1.60
CA VAL A 47 -4.19 -10.96 -2.22
C VAL A 47 -2.76 -10.47 -2.11
N ALA A 48 -2.13 -10.58 -0.93
CA ALA A 48 -0.74 -10.18 -0.72
C ALA A 48 0.22 -11.02 -1.57
N LYS A 49 -0.04 -12.33 -1.69
CA LYS A 49 0.75 -13.23 -2.55
C LYS A 49 0.63 -12.85 -4.03
N LEU A 50 -0.59 -12.51 -4.49
CA LEU A 50 -0.83 -12.07 -5.86
C LEU A 50 -0.10 -10.74 -6.15
N TYR A 51 -0.20 -9.77 -5.25
CA TYR A 51 0.51 -8.49 -5.41
C TYR A 51 2.02 -8.67 -5.43
N ASN A 52 2.55 -9.51 -4.55
CA ASN A 52 3.97 -9.86 -4.56
C ASN A 52 4.40 -10.48 -5.89
N GLN A 53 3.64 -11.43 -6.42
CA GLN A 53 3.99 -12.07 -7.68
C GLN A 53 4.01 -11.04 -8.82
N ILE A 54 2.98 -10.21 -8.94
CA ILE A 54 2.94 -9.18 -9.98
C ILE A 54 4.09 -8.17 -9.79
N ALA A 55 4.38 -7.76 -8.56
CA ALA A 55 5.47 -6.83 -8.28
C ALA A 55 6.84 -7.40 -8.65
N LEU A 56 7.06 -8.70 -8.41
CA LEU A 56 8.29 -9.40 -8.82
C LEU A 56 8.39 -9.51 -10.35
N ASP A 57 7.29 -9.84 -11.02
CA ASP A 57 7.26 -9.96 -12.48
C ASP A 57 7.56 -8.61 -13.15
N VAL A 58 6.97 -7.50 -12.65
CA VAL A 58 7.25 -6.15 -13.14
C VAL A 58 8.69 -5.73 -12.84
N ALA A 59 9.21 -6.03 -11.65
CA ALA A 59 10.58 -5.71 -11.26
C ALA A 59 11.63 -6.45 -12.10
N SER A 60 11.27 -7.62 -12.67
CA SER A 60 12.17 -8.38 -13.55
C SER A 60 12.38 -7.73 -14.92
N VAL A 61 11.57 -6.71 -15.28
CA VAL A 61 11.70 -5.99 -16.54
C VAL A 61 12.88 -5.03 -16.47
N ALA A 62 13.81 -5.13 -17.42
CA ALA A 62 14.96 -4.23 -17.47
C ALA A 62 14.54 -2.83 -17.97
N PHE A 63 14.88 -1.81 -17.19
CA PHE A 63 14.67 -0.41 -17.55
C PHE A 63 15.98 0.19 -18.07
N LYS A 64 15.88 0.98 -19.13
CA LYS A 64 17.04 1.62 -19.75
C LYS A 64 16.80 3.08 -20.04
N HIS A 65 17.82 3.90 -19.83
CA HIS A 65 17.82 5.28 -20.31
C HIS A 65 18.36 5.29 -21.74
N VAL A 66 17.50 5.61 -22.68
CA VAL A 66 17.82 5.56 -24.11
C VAL A 66 17.63 6.91 -24.80
N ARG A 67 18.32 7.11 -25.90
CA ARG A 67 18.07 8.22 -26.82
C ARG A 67 17.13 7.73 -27.89
N VAL A 68 16.09 8.50 -28.17
CA VAL A 68 15.13 8.27 -29.25
C VAL A 68 15.22 9.38 -30.25
N ASN A 69 14.84 9.10 -31.50
CA ASN A 69 14.72 10.12 -32.58
C ASN A 69 13.34 10.81 -32.50
N GLU A 70 13.07 11.74 -33.40
CA GLU A 70 11.81 12.49 -33.51
C GLU A 70 10.58 11.56 -33.68
N SER A 71 10.78 10.39 -34.30
CA SER A 71 9.72 9.38 -34.49
C SER A 71 9.52 8.46 -33.28
N GLY A 72 10.24 8.66 -32.18
CA GLY A 72 10.19 7.83 -30.98
C GLY A 72 10.95 6.50 -31.09
N SER A 73 11.70 6.26 -32.20
CA SER A 73 12.45 5.03 -32.39
C SER A 73 13.78 5.07 -31.64
N TYR A 74 14.18 3.92 -31.09
CA TYR A 74 15.44 3.75 -30.38
C TYR A 74 16.65 4.13 -31.24
N VAL A 75 17.59 4.90 -30.70
CA VAL A 75 18.85 5.28 -31.35
C VAL A 75 20.03 4.64 -30.63
N SER A 76 20.17 4.87 -29.33
CA SER A 76 21.30 4.36 -28.55
C SER A 76 21.00 4.38 -27.05
N ASP A 77 21.70 3.56 -26.28
CA ASP A 77 21.72 3.65 -24.83
C ASP A 77 22.47 4.93 -24.41
N LYS A 78 21.94 5.61 -23.38
CA LYS A 78 22.56 6.81 -22.80
C LYS A 78 23.23 6.48 -21.48
N THR A 79 24.54 6.67 -21.41
CA THR A 79 25.28 6.59 -20.15
C THR A 79 24.99 7.85 -19.34
N SER A 80 24.33 7.69 -18.19
CA SER A 80 23.98 8.78 -17.28
C SER A 80 23.83 8.24 -15.87
N ARG A 81 23.79 9.12 -14.86
CA ARG A 81 23.47 8.69 -13.49
C ARG A 81 22.08 8.07 -13.41
N LEU A 82 21.11 8.59 -14.15
CA LEU A 82 19.79 7.97 -14.22
C LEU A 82 19.86 6.52 -14.73
N ALA A 83 20.66 6.23 -15.77
CA ALA A 83 20.86 4.85 -16.26
C ALA A 83 21.42 3.94 -15.15
N GLU A 84 22.34 4.44 -14.35
CA GLU A 84 22.89 3.72 -13.20
C GLU A 84 21.82 3.47 -12.11
N ARG A 85 20.98 4.50 -11.82
CA ARG A 85 19.88 4.36 -10.86
C ARG A 85 18.81 3.36 -11.31
N LEU A 86 18.53 3.29 -12.60
CA LEU A 86 17.58 2.35 -13.19
C LEU A 86 18.10 0.90 -13.29
N SER A 87 19.41 0.69 -13.15
CA SER A 87 20.01 -0.64 -13.31
C SER A 87 20.53 -1.26 -12.02
N LEU A 88 20.96 -0.46 -11.04
CA LEU A 88 21.60 -0.94 -9.82
C LEU A 88 20.88 -0.47 -8.56
N TYR A 89 21.12 0.78 -8.17
CA TYR A 89 20.62 1.33 -6.90
C TYR A 89 19.76 2.56 -7.17
N ALA A 90 18.49 2.49 -6.81
CA ALA A 90 17.58 3.63 -6.93
C ALA A 90 17.92 4.73 -5.90
N ASN A 91 18.32 4.33 -4.71
CA ASN A 91 18.73 5.20 -3.61
C ASN A 91 19.70 4.47 -2.66
N ILE A 92 20.03 5.10 -1.53
CA ILE A 92 20.97 4.53 -0.54
C ILE A 92 20.45 3.26 0.14
N ASP A 93 19.11 3.10 0.21
CA ASP A 93 18.46 2.01 0.96
C ASP A 93 17.96 0.89 0.04
N GLN A 94 17.77 1.17 -1.26
CA GLN A 94 17.03 0.28 -2.16
C GLN A 94 17.73 0.10 -3.51
N THR A 95 17.73 -1.14 -3.98
CA THR A 95 18.00 -1.45 -5.39
C THR A 95 16.83 -0.98 -6.27
N TRP A 96 17.05 -0.90 -7.58
CA TRP A 96 16.01 -0.57 -8.53
C TRP A 96 14.81 -1.54 -8.45
N ASP A 97 15.09 -2.85 -8.37
CA ASP A 97 14.03 -3.87 -8.29
C ASP A 97 13.14 -3.68 -7.06
N ARG A 98 13.76 -3.33 -5.92
CA ARG A 98 13.01 -3.05 -4.68
C ARG A 98 12.15 -1.79 -4.78
N LEU A 99 12.67 -0.76 -5.43
CA LEU A 99 11.88 0.45 -5.70
C LEU A 99 10.69 0.15 -6.60
N VAL A 100 10.87 -0.65 -7.66
CA VAL A 100 9.78 -1.05 -8.54
C VAL A 100 8.74 -1.91 -7.80
N GLN A 101 9.17 -2.83 -6.95
CA GLN A 101 8.25 -3.59 -6.09
C GLN A 101 7.42 -2.66 -5.19
N GLU A 102 8.05 -1.69 -4.51
CA GLU A 102 7.35 -0.71 -3.68
C GLU A 102 6.38 0.15 -4.52
N LEU A 103 6.80 0.56 -5.73
CA LEU A 103 5.95 1.30 -6.66
C LEU A 103 4.67 0.53 -7.02
N VAL A 104 4.82 -0.74 -7.41
CA VAL A 104 3.69 -1.60 -7.79
C VAL A 104 2.76 -1.82 -6.60
N TRP A 105 3.30 -2.10 -5.41
CA TRP A 105 2.50 -2.22 -4.20
C TRP A 105 1.70 -0.96 -3.90
N THR A 106 2.36 0.20 -3.87
CA THR A 106 1.69 1.48 -3.62
C THR A 106 0.62 1.77 -4.67
N MET A 107 0.91 1.47 -5.94
CA MET A 107 -0.04 1.64 -7.05
C MET A 107 -1.28 0.73 -6.90
N PHE A 108 -1.11 -0.50 -6.40
CA PHE A 108 -2.26 -1.39 -6.16
C PHE A 108 -3.08 -0.97 -4.95
N GLU A 109 -2.42 -0.50 -3.89
CA GLU A 109 -3.11 -0.07 -2.67
C GLU A 109 -3.86 1.25 -2.87
N GLU A 110 -3.22 2.24 -3.49
CA GLU A 110 -3.72 3.61 -3.56
C GLU A 110 -4.35 3.96 -4.94
N GLY A 111 -4.20 3.08 -5.93
CA GLY A 111 -4.63 3.35 -7.31
C GLY A 111 -3.65 4.19 -8.13
N SER A 112 -2.74 4.88 -7.48
CA SER A 112 -1.66 5.65 -8.11
C SER A 112 -0.47 5.75 -7.18
N ALA A 113 0.71 5.87 -7.77
CA ALA A 113 1.95 6.08 -7.03
C ALA A 113 2.83 7.08 -7.79
N ALA A 114 3.81 7.66 -7.12
CA ALA A 114 4.71 8.61 -7.72
C ALA A 114 6.16 8.16 -7.59
N ILE A 115 6.95 8.33 -8.65
CA ILE A 115 8.41 8.24 -8.57
C ILE A 115 8.95 9.66 -8.54
N VAL A 116 9.75 9.96 -7.54
CA VAL A 116 10.30 11.29 -7.28
C VAL A 116 11.82 11.21 -7.30
N ALA A 117 12.43 12.12 -8.06
CA ALA A 117 13.85 12.39 -7.95
C ALA A 117 14.07 13.26 -6.70
N VAL A 118 14.43 12.64 -5.58
CA VAL A 118 14.55 13.34 -4.29
C VAL A 118 15.82 14.16 -4.16
N ASP A 119 16.89 13.74 -4.83
CA ASP A 119 18.14 14.49 -4.95
C ASP A 119 18.57 14.57 -6.42
N THR A 120 18.91 15.77 -6.87
CA THR A 120 19.37 16.05 -8.25
C THR A 120 20.52 17.05 -8.27
N SER A 121 21.27 17.10 -9.39
CA SER A 121 22.39 18.01 -9.57
C SER A 121 21.98 19.48 -9.72
N ALA A 122 20.75 19.74 -10.18
CA ALA A 122 20.18 21.08 -10.32
C ALA A 122 18.66 20.99 -10.04
N ASP A 123 18.02 22.16 -9.87
CA ASP A 123 16.57 22.22 -9.61
C ASP A 123 15.77 21.86 -10.86
N PRO A 124 14.98 20.76 -10.82
CA PRO A 124 14.17 20.31 -11.97
C PRO A 124 13.07 21.28 -12.36
N THR A 125 12.72 22.25 -11.51
CA THR A 125 11.70 23.27 -11.82
C THR A 125 12.25 24.42 -12.65
N THR A 126 13.58 24.57 -12.70
CA THR A 126 14.26 25.70 -13.33
C THR A 126 15.08 25.30 -14.55
N THR A 127 15.41 24.01 -14.68
CA THR A 127 16.25 23.51 -15.78
C THR A 127 15.82 22.12 -16.23
N ASP A 128 15.82 21.92 -17.54
CA ASP A 128 15.52 20.61 -18.16
C ASP A 128 16.74 19.68 -18.18
N SER A 129 17.92 20.14 -17.76
CA SER A 129 19.15 19.36 -17.77
C SER A 129 19.69 19.20 -16.36
N TYR A 130 19.46 18.03 -15.78
CA TYR A 130 19.95 17.64 -14.47
C TYR A 130 20.25 16.14 -14.40
N GLU A 131 21.10 15.77 -13.47
CA GLU A 131 21.38 14.38 -13.12
C GLU A 131 20.58 13.97 -11.89
N VAL A 132 20.09 12.75 -11.89
CA VAL A 132 19.33 12.18 -10.78
C VAL A 132 20.24 11.36 -9.88
N ASP A 133 20.34 11.75 -8.62
CA ASP A 133 21.21 11.08 -7.64
C ASP A 133 20.42 10.07 -6.79
N SER A 134 19.13 10.28 -6.55
CA SER A 134 18.30 9.41 -5.74
C SER A 134 16.82 9.44 -6.20
N LEU A 135 16.22 8.26 -6.29
CA LEU A 135 14.82 8.06 -6.62
C LEU A 135 14.11 7.42 -5.43
N ARG A 136 12.88 7.85 -5.16
CA ARG A 136 12.01 7.24 -4.15
C ARG A 136 10.58 7.14 -4.63
N VAL A 137 9.84 6.19 -4.08
CA VAL A 137 8.40 6.09 -4.27
C VAL A 137 7.70 7.00 -3.26
N GLY A 138 6.78 7.81 -3.76
CA GLY A 138 5.89 8.66 -2.97
C GLY A 138 4.45 8.17 -3.06
N ARG A 139 3.78 8.12 -1.92
CA ARG A 139 2.34 7.92 -1.84
C ARG A 139 1.64 9.25 -2.03
N ILE A 140 0.71 9.33 -2.99
CA ILE A 140 -0.05 10.55 -3.25
C ILE A 140 -1.14 10.68 -2.20
N THR A 141 -1.05 11.71 -1.34
CA THR A 141 -2.03 12.00 -0.29
C THR A 141 -3.07 13.00 -0.72
N GLN A 142 -2.69 13.95 -1.59
CA GLN A 142 -3.62 14.98 -2.05
C GLN A 142 -3.26 15.45 -3.47
N TRP A 143 -4.30 15.76 -4.25
CA TRP A 143 -4.17 16.24 -5.61
C TRP A 143 -4.53 17.72 -5.69
N PHE A 144 -3.68 18.49 -6.35
CA PHE A 144 -3.92 19.89 -6.69
C PHE A 144 -3.90 20.05 -8.22
N PRO A 145 -4.38 21.15 -8.78
CA PRO A 145 -4.41 21.34 -10.24
C PRO A 145 -3.05 21.14 -10.90
N ARG A 146 -1.99 21.73 -10.37
CA ARG A 146 -0.60 21.67 -10.90
C ARG A 146 0.40 20.97 -9.97
N HIS A 147 -0.02 20.58 -8.76
CA HIS A 147 0.83 19.99 -7.75
C HIS A 147 0.25 18.68 -7.24
N VAL A 148 1.06 17.92 -6.54
CA VAL A 148 0.64 16.75 -5.75
C VAL A 148 1.30 16.82 -4.38
N GLU A 149 0.55 16.47 -3.34
CA GLU A 149 1.13 16.21 -2.02
C GLU A 149 1.51 14.74 -1.94
N LEU A 150 2.72 14.50 -1.50
CA LEU A 150 3.34 13.18 -1.47
C LEU A 150 3.86 12.88 -0.06
N ASP A 151 3.61 11.67 0.41
CA ASP A 151 4.24 11.10 1.61
C ASP A 151 5.44 10.25 1.18
N ILE A 152 6.65 10.74 1.46
CA ILE A 152 7.92 10.15 1.01
C ILE A 152 8.86 9.98 2.21
N TYR A 153 9.62 8.89 2.21
CA TYR A 153 10.67 8.66 3.20
C TYR A 153 11.88 9.57 2.94
N ASP A 154 12.28 10.32 3.98
CA ASP A 154 13.47 11.16 3.98
C ASP A 154 14.62 10.45 4.70
N ASP A 155 15.65 10.06 3.95
CA ASP A 155 16.84 9.36 4.45
C ASP A 155 17.70 10.20 5.43
N ARG A 156 17.49 11.51 5.47
CA ARG A 156 18.22 12.41 6.37
C ARG A 156 17.65 12.43 7.79
N SER A 157 16.32 12.42 7.88
CA SER A 157 15.60 12.40 9.16
C SER A 157 15.24 11.00 9.63
N GLY A 158 15.21 10.01 8.73
CA GLY A 158 14.77 8.66 9.01
C GLY A 158 13.26 8.50 9.12
N ASP A 159 12.50 9.53 8.76
CA ASP A 159 11.05 9.58 8.87
C ASP A 159 10.37 9.82 7.51
N ARG A 160 9.07 9.56 7.44
CA ARG A 160 8.25 9.96 6.30
C ARG A 160 7.82 11.42 6.45
N LYS A 161 7.92 12.15 5.35
CA LYS A 161 7.53 13.56 5.27
C LYS A 161 6.52 13.80 4.17
N ARG A 162 5.59 14.72 4.41
CA ARG A 162 4.68 15.23 3.41
C ARG A 162 5.28 16.43 2.73
N ILE A 163 5.39 16.37 1.41
CA ILE A 163 5.91 17.45 0.58
C ILE A 163 4.98 17.69 -0.61
N ILE A 164 4.89 18.95 -1.03
CA ILE A 164 4.10 19.35 -2.18
C ILE A 164 5.05 19.66 -3.34
N LEU A 165 4.88 18.91 -4.43
CA LEU A 165 5.71 19.03 -5.63
C LEU A 165 4.86 19.36 -6.87
N PRO A 166 5.41 20.15 -7.82
CA PRO A 166 4.78 20.30 -9.14
C PRO A 166 4.69 18.93 -9.85
N LYS A 167 3.59 18.70 -10.56
CA LYS A 167 3.38 17.46 -11.33
C LYS A 167 4.43 17.26 -12.42
N GLU A 168 5.04 18.34 -12.89
CA GLU A 168 6.07 18.34 -13.95
C GLU A 168 7.37 17.66 -13.52
N VAL A 169 7.68 17.65 -12.22
CA VAL A 169 8.90 17.05 -11.67
C VAL A 169 8.68 15.68 -11.02
N VAL A 170 7.49 15.13 -11.19
CA VAL A 170 7.08 13.86 -10.58
C VAL A 170 6.57 12.90 -11.64
N ALA A 171 7.10 11.70 -11.71
CA ALA A 171 6.55 10.66 -12.58
C ALA A 171 5.38 9.96 -11.86
N ILE A 172 4.16 10.27 -12.28
CA ILE A 172 2.95 9.68 -11.71
C ILE A 172 2.59 8.43 -12.50
N VAL A 173 2.47 7.31 -11.80
CA VAL A 173 2.06 6.02 -12.35
C VAL A 173 0.68 5.67 -11.83
N ASN A 174 -0.25 5.47 -12.73
CA ASN A 174 -1.63 5.11 -12.40
C ASN A 174 -1.85 3.62 -12.64
N ASN A 175 -2.65 3.01 -11.79
CA ASN A 175 -3.09 1.64 -11.98
C ASN A 175 -4.06 1.58 -13.18
N PRO A 176 -3.73 0.84 -14.24
CA PRO A 176 -4.57 0.77 -15.44
C PRO A 176 -5.94 0.10 -15.20
N LEU A 177 -6.09 -0.58 -14.05
CA LEU A 177 -7.33 -1.22 -13.64
C LEU A 177 -8.30 -0.26 -12.93
N TYR A 178 -7.89 1.00 -12.70
CA TYR A 178 -8.77 2.07 -12.24
C TYR A 178 -9.33 2.81 -13.46
N GLU A 179 -10.66 2.78 -13.63
CA GLU A 179 -11.32 3.37 -14.81
C GLU A 179 -11.10 4.88 -14.97
N VAL A 180 -11.02 5.61 -13.86
CA VAL A 180 -10.86 7.07 -13.86
C VAL A 180 -10.04 7.50 -12.65
N MET A 181 -9.13 8.43 -12.83
CA MET A 181 -8.24 9.02 -11.82
C MET A 181 -8.92 9.42 -10.49
N ASN A 182 -10.22 9.69 -10.51
CA ASN A 182 -10.99 10.17 -9.36
C ASN A 182 -12.11 9.23 -8.90
N ARG A 183 -12.18 8.01 -9.42
CA ARG A 183 -13.20 7.04 -9.00
C ARG A 183 -12.56 5.89 -8.21
N PRO A 184 -12.92 5.72 -6.92
CA PRO A 184 -12.32 4.70 -6.06
C PRO A 184 -12.82 3.27 -6.33
N ASN A 185 -13.62 3.03 -7.37
CA ASN A 185 -14.23 1.74 -7.66
C ASN A 185 -13.67 1.14 -8.95
N SER A 186 -12.57 0.43 -8.85
CA SER A 186 -12.11 -0.45 -9.93
C SER A 186 -12.73 -1.84 -9.80
N ASP A 187 -12.82 -2.57 -10.91
CA ASP A 187 -13.21 -3.98 -10.88
C ASP A 187 -12.21 -4.83 -10.06
N LEU A 188 -10.94 -4.43 -10.06
CA LEU A 188 -9.92 -5.03 -9.20
C LEU A 188 -10.26 -4.88 -7.72
N GLN A 189 -10.75 -3.71 -7.29
CA GLN A 189 -11.13 -3.46 -5.91
C GLN A 189 -12.32 -4.33 -5.47
N ARG A 190 -13.27 -4.59 -6.37
CA ARG A 190 -14.36 -5.55 -6.13
C ARG A 190 -13.85 -6.98 -6.00
N LEU A 191 -12.87 -7.36 -6.84
CA LEU A 191 -12.23 -8.67 -6.77
C LEU A 191 -11.46 -8.84 -5.46
N ILE A 192 -10.68 -7.84 -5.06
CA ILE A 192 -9.94 -7.81 -3.80
C ILE A 192 -10.87 -7.98 -2.60
N ASN A 193 -12.00 -7.28 -2.59
CA ASN A 193 -12.99 -7.44 -1.53
C ASN A 193 -13.54 -8.86 -1.44
N LYS A 194 -13.82 -9.48 -2.58
CA LYS A 194 -14.26 -10.88 -2.62
C LYS A 194 -13.19 -11.82 -2.10
N LEU A 195 -11.93 -11.61 -2.50
CA LEU A 195 -10.80 -12.41 -2.03
C LEU A 195 -10.56 -12.22 -0.53
N ALA A 196 -10.69 -10.99 0.00
CA ALA A 196 -10.59 -10.73 1.42
C ALA A 196 -11.69 -11.42 2.25
N ILE A 197 -12.91 -11.51 1.70
CA ILE A 197 -14.00 -12.27 2.31
C ILE A 197 -13.67 -13.78 2.31
N LEU A 198 -13.14 -14.31 1.20
CA LEU A 198 -12.72 -15.71 1.13
C LEU A 198 -11.59 -16.01 2.12
N ASP A 199 -10.58 -15.15 2.23
CA ASP A 199 -9.51 -15.26 3.23
C ASP A 199 -10.06 -15.27 4.67
N ALA A 200 -11.08 -14.46 4.94
CA ALA A 200 -11.73 -14.44 6.25
C ALA A 200 -12.49 -15.75 6.54
N ILE A 201 -13.19 -16.27 5.54
CA ILE A 201 -13.91 -17.55 5.62
C ILE A 201 -12.91 -18.69 5.83
N ASP A 202 -11.82 -18.72 5.05
CA ASP A 202 -10.79 -19.75 5.17
C ASP A 202 -10.11 -19.72 6.54
N LYS A 203 -9.84 -18.54 7.09
CA LYS A 203 -9.32 -18.39 8.46
C LYS A 203 -10.31 -18.89 9.50
N GLN A 204 -11.59 -18.57 9.32
CA GLN A 204 -12.65 -19.04 10.23
C GLN A 204 -12.78 -20.56 10.17
N SER A 205 -12.79 -21.13 8.96
CA SER A 205 -12.84 -22.56 8.74
C SER A 205 -11.60 -23.29 9.26
N GLY A 206 -10.41 -22.71 9.02
CA GLY A 206 -9.12 -23.24 9.51
C GLY A 206 -8.94 -23.13 11.02
N SER A 207 -9.65 -22.21 11.69
CA SER A 207 -9.62 -22.06 13.15
C SER A 207 -10.43 -23.13 13.90
N GLY A 208 -11.12 -24.04 13.16
CA GLY A 208 -11.98 -25.06 13.76
C GLY A 208 -13.22 -24.50 14.44
N LYS A 209 -13.51 -23.21 14.28
CA LYS A 209 -14.75 -22.58 14.73
C LYS A 209 -15.85 -22.97 13.76
N LEU A 210 -16.40 -24.16 13.97
CA LEU A 210 -17.59 -24.62 13.28
C LEU A 210 -18.77 -23.77 13.73
N ASP A 211 -19.67 -23.43 12.81
CA ASP A 211 -20.97 -22.88 13.18
C ASP A 211 -21.75 -23.93 13.92
N VAL A 212 -21.73 -23.81 15.24
CA VAL A 212 -22.35 -24.80 16.12
C VAL A 212 -23.49 -24.13 16.85
N LEU A 213 -24.69 -24.66 16.71
CA LEU A 213 -25.84 -24.28 17.53
C LEU A 213 -25.82 -25.07 18.87
N ILE A 214 -25.67 -24.36 19.96
CA ILE A 214 -25.72 -24.98 21.27
C ILE A 214 -27.11 -24.73 21.87
N GLN A 215 -27.87 -25.80 21.99
CA GLN A 215 -29.18 -25.75 22.61
C GLN A 215 -29.03 -25.81 24.12
N LEU A 216 -29.49 -24.78 24.84
CA LEU A 216 -29.54 -24.79 26.30
C LEU A 216 -30.65 -25.70 26.81
N PRO A 217 -30.45 -26.44 27.92
CA PRO A 217 -31.42 -27.37 28.46
C PRO A 217 -32.61 -26.70 29.15
N TYR A 218 -32.75 -25.39 29.05
CA TYR A 218 -33.81 -24.63 29.72
C TYR A 218 -34.28 -23.44 28.86
N ILE A 219 -35.55 -23.07 29.05
CA ILE A 219 -36.16 -21.94 28.36
C ILE A 219 -35.78 -20.64 29.08
N VAL A 220 -35.29 -19.67 28.30
CA VAL A 220 -34.90 -18.33 28.78
C VAL A 220 -36.15 -17.45 28.83
N ASN A 221 -36.89 -17.48 29.95
CA ASN A 221 -38.15 -16.74 30.13
C ASN A 221 -38.11 -15.74 31.31
N SER A 222 -36.95 -15.52 31.93
CA SER A 222 -36.76 -14.56 33.00
C SER A 222 -35.41 -13.83 32.84
N GLU A 223 -35.35 -12.62 33.40
CA GLU A 223 -34.12 -11.79 33.34
C GLU A 223 -32.92 -12.48 34.00
N MET A 224 -33.14 -13.22 35.07
CA MET A 224 -32.11 -13.97 35.77
C MET A 224 -31.57 -15.14 34.93
N ARG A 225 -32.44 -15.82 34.17
CA ARG A 225 -32.04 -16.88 33.25
C ARG A 225 -31.33 -16.33 32.02
N SER A 226 -31.73 -15.14 31.55
CA SER A 226 -31.03 -14.42 30.46
C SER A 226 -29.59 -14.04 30.86
N LYS A 227 -29.37 -13.55 32.07
CA LYS A 227 -28.03 -13.27 32.61
C LYS A 227 -27.17 -14.54 32.68
N ARG A 228 -27.74 -15.65 33.16
CA ARG A 228 -27.04 -16.95 33.21
C ARG A 228 -26.71 -17.47 31.82
N ALA A 229 -27.61 -17.32 30.86
CA ALA A 229 -27.37 -17.72 29.46
C ALA A 229 -26.24 -16.95 28.85
N LYS A 230 -26.16 -15.62 29.07
CA LYS A 230 -25.05 -14.77 28.60
C LYS A 230 -23.70 -15.13 29.23
N LEU A 231 -23.67 -15.37 30.54
CA LEU A 231 -22.45 -15.84 31.22
C LEU A 231 -21.99 -17.18 30.65
N ARG A 232 -22.91 -18.10 30.42
CA ARG A 232 -22.59 -19.42 29.85
C ARG A 232 -22.10 -19.32 28.41
N GLN A 233 -22.66 -18.41 27.62
CA GLN A 233 -22.16 -18.09 26.27
C GLN A 233 -20.69 -17.63 26.34
N GLN A 234 -20.39 -16.67 27.22
CA GLN A 234 -19.03 -16.18 27.39
C GLN A 234 -18.04 -17.25 27.85
N GLU A 235 -18.47 -18.12 28.78
CA GLU A 235 -17.63 -19.25 29.22
C GLU A 235 -17.36 -20.23 28.09
N LEU A 236 -18.34 -20.56 27.25
CA LEU A 236 -18.19 -21.44 26.11
C LEU A 236 -17.32 -20.82 25.06
N GLU A 237 -17.46 -19.52 24.77
CA GLU A 237 -16.58 -18.78 23.86
C GLU A 237 -15.12 -18.82 24.34
N GLN A 238 -14.89 -18.58 25.63
CA GLN A 238 -13.55 -18.67 26.21
C GLN A 238 -12.98 -20.10 26.18
N GLN A 239 -13.80 -21.11 26.46
CA GLN A 239 -13.37 -22.51 26.33
C GLN A 239 -12.99 -22.87 24.91
N MET A 240 -13.75 -22.42 23.92
CA MET A 240 -13.45 -22.66 22.50
C MET A 240 -12.21 -21.89 22.05
N GLU A 241 -12.01 -20.65 22.51
CA GLU A 241 -10.82 -19.87 22.20
C GLU A 241 -9.54 -20.48 22.79
N ASN A 242 -9.61 -20.97 24.00
CA ASN A 242 -8.47 -21.57 24.69
C ASN A 242 -8.25 -23.05 24.36
N SER A 243 -9.19 -23.69 23.69
CA SER A 243 -9.10 -25.11 23.33
C SER A 243 -8.20 -25.30 22.10
N LYS A 244 -7.11 -26.04 22.26
CA LYS A 244 -6.20 -26.39 21.16
C LYS A 244 -6.87 -27.23 20.04
N TYR A 245 -7.98 -27.88 20.36
CA TYR A 245 -8.68 -28.81 19.46
C TYR A 245 -10.15 -28.43 19.21
N GLY A 246 -10.61 -27.24 19.65
CA GLY A 246 -11.97 -26.77 19.44
C GLY A 246 -13.05 -27.48 20.26
N PHE A 247 -12.70 -28.10 21.39
CA PHE A 247 -13.65 -28.75 22.28
C PHE A 247 -14.14 -27.78 23.38
N ALA A 248 -15.44 -27.83 23.63
CA ALA A 248 -16.06 -27.19 24.81
C ALA A 248 -16.89 -28.20 25.55
N PHE A 249 -16.95 -28.10 26.90
CA PHE A 249 -17.76 -28.94 27.72
C PHE A 249 -19.18 -28.37 27.85
N LEU A 250 -20.17 -29.23 27.58
CA LEU A 250 -21.59 -28.89 27.73
C LEU A 250 -22.16 -29.40 29.04
N ASP A 251 -23.13 -28.66 29.57
CA ASP A 251 -23.88 -29.13 30.73
C ASP A 251 -24.74 -30.38 30.37
N PRO A 252 -25.00 -31.26 31.34
CA PRO A 252 -25.90 -32.41 31.12
C PRO A 252 -27.26 -31.97 30.58
N GLY A 253 -27.62 -32.44 29.40
CA GLY A 253 -28.87 -32.10 28.71
C GLY A 253 -28.74 -31.04 27.61
N GLY A 254 -27.54 -30.43 27.41
CA GLY A 254 -27.26 -29.60 26.25
C GLY A 254 -27.08 -30.45 25.00
N GLN A 255 -27.61 -30.01 23.86
CA GLN A 255 -27.42 -30.64 22.55
C GLN A 255 -26.61 -29.73 21.64
N VAL A 256 -25.69 -30.33 20.86
CA VAL A 256 -24.92 -29.65 19.84
C VAL A 256 -25.53 -30.01 18.50
N ILE A 257 -25.91 -28.99 17.75
CA ILE A 257 -26.40 -29.15 16.38
C ILE A 257 -25.34 -28.54 15.47
N GLN A 258 -24.69 -29.34 14.67
CA GLN A 258 -23.76 -28.89 13.65
C GLN A 258 -24.56 -28.43 12.44
N LEU A 259 -24.37 -27.18 12.03
CA LEU A 259 -24.93 -26.67 10.79
C LEU A 259 -24.00 -27.07 9.64
N ASN A 260 -24.49 -27.90 8.74
CA ASN A 260 -23.79 -28.26 7.50
C ASN A 260 -23.95 -27.14 6.45
#